data_48bf5e33556443f05a570ba17fff28ae
#
_entry.id   48bf5e33556443f05a570ba17fff28ae
#
_cell.length_a   1.000
_cell.length_b   1.000
_cell.length_c   1.000
_cell.angle_alpha   90.00
_cell.angle_beta   90.00
_cell.angle_gamma   90.00
#
_symmetry.space_group_name_H-M   'P 1'
#
loop_
_entity.id
_entity.type
_entity.pdbx_description
1 polymer ?
#
loop_
_entity_poly.entity_id
_entity_poly.type
_entity_poly.pdbx_seq_one_letter_code
_entity_poly.pdbx_strand_id
1 'polypeptide(L)'
;NVQILSPFRHRGDASSDQMNETLREIINPYTSDEDEVKVGGTCFRVGDRIMQNKNTPQVSNGDLGFIRGINSTGELSVDVDFGEDRKLKYRAEDMSKLELAYATTIHKAMGSEYEIVLIPMLKSHTIMLSRNLLYTGITRAKKRVILVGQKAALFMAIHCNNVTKRNTLLGERICLCYKALAKSAGIPVPVALEEK
;
A
#
# COMPACT_ATOMS: atom_id res chain seq x y z
N ASN A 1 -0.63 -13.79 -10.11
CA ASN A 1 -0.96 -12.59 -9.33
C ASN A 1 0.23 -11.62 -9.35
N VAL A 2 0.16 -10.58 -10.20
CA VAL A 2 1.18 -9.51 -10.31
C VAL A 2 0.64 -8.26 -9.64
N GLN A 3 1.46 -7.58 -8.82
CA GLN A 3 1.12 -6.31 -8.21
C GLN A 3 2.21 -5.27 -8.49
N ILE A 4 1.78 -4.09 -8.90
CA ILE A 4 2.68 -2.96 -9.08
C ILE A 4 2.68 -2.12 -7.80
N LEU A 5 3.88 -1.85 -7.28
CA LEU A 5 4.09 -1.09 -6.05
C LEU A 5 4.84 0.20 -6.34
N SER A 6 4.16 1.33 -6.26
CA SER A 6 4.76 2.65 -6.47
C SER A 6 5.22 3.28 -5.15
N PRO A 7 6.32 4.06 -5.14
CA PRO A 7 6.69 4.88 -4.00
C PRO A 7 5.69 6.00 -3.69
N PHE A 8 4.99 6.53 -4.70
CA PHE A 8 4.07 7.66 -4.59
C PHE A 8 2.63 7.32 -4.95
N ARG A 9 1.68 8.01 -4.31
CA ARG A 9 0.26 7.91 -4.63
C ARG A 9 -0.15 8.86 -5.76
N HIS A 10 0.06 10.16 -5.57
CA HIS A 10 -0.50 11.21 -6.44
C HIS A 10 0.53 11.99 -7.26
N ARG A 11 1.83 11.92 -6.92
CA ARG A 11 2.85 12.80 -7.49
C ARG A 11 3.84 12.05 -8.37
N GLY A 12 4.17 12.68 -9.51
CA GLY A 12 5.22 12.23 -10.42
C GLY A 12 4.82 11.08 -11.32
N ASP A 13 5.70 10.80 -12.27
CA ASP A 13 5.56 9.69 -13.20
C ASP A 13 5.51 8.36 -12.45
N ALA A 14 4.68 7.46 -12.92
CA ALA A 14 4.46 6.15 -12.30
C ALA A 14 3.96 6.22 -10.83
N SER A 15 3.23 7.27 -10.45
CA SER A 15 2.43 7.27 -9.24
C SER A 15 1.33 6.18 -9.33
N SER A 16 0.88 5.66 -8.18
CA SER A 16 -0.12 4.59 -8.21
C SER A 16 -1.42 5.02 -8.89
N ASP A 17 -1.86 6.25 -8.72
CA ASP A 17 -3.08 6.75 -9.34
C ASP A 17 -2.93 6.86 -10.86
N GLN A 18 -1.85 7.46 -11.36
CA GLN A 18 -1.57 7.55 -12.79
C GLN A 18 -1.44 6.17 -13.44
N MET A 19 -0.76 5.24 -12.75
CA MET A 19 -0.61 3.88 -13.25
C MET A 19 -1.95 3.13 -13.27
N ASN A 20 -2.82 3.35 -12.28
CA ASN A 20 -4.15 2.77 -12.27
C ASN A 20 -4.97 3.22 -13.47
N GLU A 21 -4.97 4.52 -13.79
CA GLU A 21 -5.66 5.06 -14.96
C GLU A 21 -5.10 4.49 -16.27
N THR A 22 -3.77 4.55 -16.44
CA THR A 22 -3.12 4.07 -17.66
C THR A 22 -3.31 2.56 -17.86
N LEU A 23 -3.12 1.77 -16.80
CA LEU A 23 -3.23 0.32 -16.89
C LEU A 23 -4.67 -0.13 -17.09
N ARG A 24 -5.64 0.56 -16.49
CA ARG A 24 -7.04 0.29 -16.73
C ARG A 24 -7.39 0.42 -18.21
N GLU A 25 -6.97 1.51 -18.87
CA GLU A 25 -7.25 1.69 -20.31
C GLU A 25 -6.62 0.61 -21.20
N ILE A 26 -5.53 0.00 -20.75
CA ILE A 26 -4.85 -1.09 -21.48
C ILE A 26 -5.47 -2.45 -21.17
N ILE A 27 -5.77 -2.73 -19.90
CA ILE A 27 -6.18 -4.05 -19.42
C ILE A 27 -7.70 -4.21 -19.48
N ASN A 28 -8.43 -3.17 -19.17
CA ASN A 28 -9.89 -3.12 -19.12
C ASN A 28 -10.39 -1.84 -19.81
N PRO A 29 -10.25 -1.73 -21.17
CA PRO A 29 -10.67 -0.55 -21.91
C PRO A 29 -12.18 -0.35 -21.82
N TYR A 30 -12.60 0.90 -22.01
CA TYR A 30 -14.01 1.25 -22.07
C TYR A 30 -14.74 0.45 -23.14
N THR A 31 -15.90 -0.10 -22.80
CA THR A 31 -16.74 -0.91 -23.69
C THR A 31 -18.13 -0.28 -23.88
N SER A 32 -18.80 0.07 -22.78
CA SER A 32 -20.16 0.63 -22.82
C SER A 32 -20.44 1.46 -21.55
N ASP A 33 -21.42 2.36 -21.64
CA ASP A 33 -21.90 3.15 -20.50
C ASP A 33 -22.58 2.28 -19.42
N GLU A 34 -23.11 1.11 -19.78
CA GLU A 34 -23.74 0.19 -18.84
C GLU A 34 -22.72 -0.50 -17.92
N ASP A 35 -21.48 -0.64 -18.41
CA ASP A 35 -20.39 -1.31 -17.71
C ASP A 35 -19.52 -0.35 -16.90
N GLU A 36 -19.81 0.95 -16.91
CA GLU A 36 -19.02 1.98 -16.22
C GLU A 36 -19.89 2.84 -15.29
N VAL A 37 -19.31 3.23 -14.15
CA VAL A 37 -19.92 4.19 -13.24
C VAL A 37 -18.88 5.15 -12.68
N LYS A 38 -19.25 6.41 -12.56
CA LYS A 38 -18.40 7.43 -11.94
C LYS A 38 -18.96 7.84 -10.59
N VAL A 39 -18.18 7.60 -9.54
CA VAL A 39 -18.55 7.96 -8.16
C VAL A 39 -17.39 8.67 -7.48
N GLY A 40 -17.64 9.83 -6.87
CA GLY A 40 -16.62 10.57 -6.14
C GLY A 40 -15.39 10.99 -6.97
N GLY A 41 -15.55 11.15 -8.28
CA GLY A 41 -14.46 11.47 -9.21
C GLY A 41 -13.67 10.27 -9.74
N THR A 42 -13.90 9.07 -9.21
CA THR A 42 -13.30 7.82 -9.71
C THR A 42 -14.28 7.11 -10.63
N CYS A 43 -13.79 6.68 -11.80
CA CYS A 43 -14.50 5.78 -12.69
C CYS A 43 -14.20 4.33 -12.32
N PHE A 44 -15.24 3.50 -12.28
CA PHE A 44 -15.18 2.06 -12.07
C PHE A 44 -15.86 1.34 -13.22
N ARG A 45 -15.27 0.24 -13.69
CA ARG A 45 -15.79 -0.59 -14.79
C ARG A 45 -15.96 -2.04 -14.36
N VAL A 46 -16.89 -2.72 -14.96
CA VAL A 46 -16.98 -4.19 -14.84
C VAL A 46 -15.65 -4.80 -15.29
N GLY A 47 -15.10 -5.71 -14.50
CA GLY A 47 -13.76 -6.28 -14.72
C GLY A 47 -12.62 -5.54 -14.02
N ASP A 48 -12.84 -4.34 -13.50
CA ASP A 48 -11.78 -3.60 -12.80
C ASP A 48 -11.29 -4.36 -11.58
N ARG A 49 -9.97 -4.33 -11.41
CA ARG A 49 -9.31 -4.78 -10.20
C ARG A 49 -9.35 -3.67 -9.16
N ILE A 50 -9.93 -3.97 -8.02
CA ILE A 50 -10.11 -3.01 -6.93
C ILE A 50 -9.50 -3.51 -5.62
N MET A 51 -9.33 -2.60 -4.68
CA MET A 51 -8.90 -2.87 -3.31
C MET A 51 -9.87 -2.22 -2.33
N GLN A 52 -10.19 -2.95 -1.28
CA GLN A 52 -10.90 -2.39 -0.12
C GLN A 52 -9.96 -1.46 0.65
N ASN A 53 -10.40 -0.26 1.01
CA ASN A 53 -9.60 0.72 1.76
C ASN A 53 -10.05 0.94 3.21
N LYS A 54 -11.09 0.24 3.65
CA LYS A 54 -11.61 0.26 5.03
C LYS A 54 -12.02 -1.14 5.46
N ASN A 55 -11.81 -1.47 6.73
CA ASN A 55 -12.27 -2.73 7.28
C ASN A 55 -13.81 -2.78 7.35
N THR A 56 -14.37 -3.92 6.97
CA THR A 56 -15.79 -4.29 7.16
C THR A 56 -15.83 -5.67 7.83
N PRO A 57 -16.98 -6.14 8.31
CA PRO A 57 -17.06 -7.47 8.90
C PRO A 57 -16.67 -8.61 7.95
N GLN A 58 -16.84 -8.42 6.63
CA GLN A 58 -16.60 -9.45 5.62
C GLN A 58 -15.28 -9.29 4.87
N VAL A 59 -14.74 -8.06 4.77
CA VAL A 59 -13.57 -7.73 3.95
C VAL A 59 -12.66 -6.76 4.69
N SER A 60 -11.37 -7.05 4.69
CA SER A 60 -10.35 -6.25 5.34
C SER A 60 -9.77 -5.17 4.43
N ASN A 61 -9.23 -4.12 5.04
CA ASN A 61 -8.45 -3.13 4.32
C ASN A 61 -7.22 -3.80 3.65
N GLY A 62 -7.07 -3.60 2.35
CA GLY A 62 -6.02 -4.22 1.54
C GLY A 62 -6.48 -5.46 0.76
N ASP A 63 -7.67 -6.00 1.04
CA ASP A 63 -8.21 -7.11 0.26
C ASP A 63 -8.46 -6.69 -1.18
N LEU A 64 -8.06 -7.55 -2.12
CA LEU A 64 -8.19 -7.34 -3.56
C LEU A 64 -9.43 -8.07 -4.08
N GLY A 65 -10.15 -7.41 -4.99
CA GLY A 65 -11.33 -7.98 -5.64
C GLY A 65 -11.46 -7.51 -7.09
N PHE A 66 -12.51 -8.02 -7.74
CA PHE A 66 -12.89 -7.64 -9.09
C PHE A 66 -14.35 -7.20 -9.13
N ILE A 67 -14.64 -6.14 -9.87
CA ILE A 67 -16.01 -5.74 -10.17
C ILE A 67 -16.60 -6.75 -11.14
N ARG A 68 -17.75 -7.34 -10.76
CA ARG A 68 -18.44 -8.35 -11.56
C ARG A 68 -19.70 -7.83 -12.23
N GLY A 69 -20.26 -6.75 -11.72
CA GLY A 69 -21.46 -6.13 -12.29
C GLY A 69 -21.69 -4.74 -11.74
N ILE A 70 -22.29 -3.90 -12.54
CA ILE A 70 -22.74 -2.56 -12.22
C ILE A 70 -24.22 -2.49 -12.57
N ASN A 71 -25.07 -2.08 -11.63
CA ASN A 71 -26.47 -1.85 -11.86
C ASN A 71 -26.77 -0.37 -11.60
N SER A 72 -27.07 0.36 -12.66
CA SER A 72 -27.45 1.77 -12.65
C SER A 72 -28.96 2.00 -12.79
N THR A 73 -29.75 0.93 -13.02
CA THR A 73 -31.22 1.03 -13.08
C THR A 73 -31.79 1.11 -11.68
N GLY A 74 -32.14 2.31 -11.23
CA GLY A 74 -32.65 2.57 -9.87
C GLY A 74 -31.55 2.99 -8.91
N GLU A 75 -31.45 2.32 -7.77
CA GLU A 75 -30.38 2.58 -6.80
C GLU A 75 -29.06 1.97 -7.30
N LEU A 76 -28.03 2.79 -7.49
CA LEU A 76 -26.72 2.35 -7.93
C LEU A 76 -26.18 1.24 -7.01
N SER A 77 -25.80 0.12 -7.62
CA SER A 77 -25.11 -0.95 -6.90
C SER A 77 -24.01 -1.58 -7.75
N VAL A 78 -22.89 -1.92 -7.11
CA VAL A 78 -21.73 -2.54 -7.72
C VAL A 78 -21.44 -3.85 -7.02
N ASP A 79 -21.41 -4.93 -7.79
CA ASP A 79 -21.13 -6.28 -7.29
C ASP A 79 -19.62 -6.55 -7.38
N VAL A 80 -19.01 -6.86 -6.24
CA VAL A 80 -17.56 -7.10 -6.12
C VAL A 80 -17.31 -8.51 -5.58
N ASP A 81 -16.37 -9.19 -6.22
CA ASP A 81 -15.93 -10.53 -5.86
C ASP A 81 -14.48 -10.46 -5.31
N PHE A 82 -14.32 -10.74 -4.03
CA PHE A 82 -13.02 -10.81 -3.34
C PHE A 82 -12.44 -12.23 -3.30
N GLY A 83 -13.05 -13.19 -3.99
CA GLY A 83 -12.66 -14.60 -3.93
C GLY A 83 -13.13 -15.30 -2.65
N GLU A 84 -12.91 -16.62 -2.59
CA GLU A 84 -13.31 -17.45 -1.43
C GLU A 84 -14.78 -17.27 -1.03
N ASP A 85 -15.66 -17.18 -2.03
CA ASP A 85 -17.11 -16.95 -1.89
C ASP A 85 -17.51 -15.59 -1.24
N ARG A 86 -16.55 -14.66 -1.08
CA ARG A 86 -16.80 -13.32 -0.54
C ARG A 86 -17.28 -12.37 -1.64
N LYS A 87 -18.57 -12.42 -1.94
CA LYS A 87 -19.22 -11.51 -2.89
C LYS A 87 -20.01 -10.46 -2.13
N LEU A 88 -19.72 -9.19 -2.40
CA LEU A 88 -20.34 -8.05 -1.73
C LEU A 88 -20.96 -7.09 -2.74
N LYS A 89 -22.04 -6.46 -2.32
CA LYS A 89 -22.73 -5.42 -3.06
C LYS A 89 -22.47 -4.07 -2.42
N TYR A 90 -21.95 -3.14 -3.18
CA TYR A 90 -21.64 -1.77 -2.76
C TYR A 90 -22.67 -0.82 -3.34
N ARG A 91 -23.22 0.05 -2.49
CA ARG A 91 -24.07 1.16 -2.89
C ARG A 91 -23.22 2.40 -3.17
N ALA A 92 -23.83 3.44 -3.76
CA ALA A 92 -23.13 4.69 -4.09
C ALA A 92 -22.36 5.29 -2.89
N GLU A 93 -22.96 5.27 -1.68
CA GLU A 93 -22.36 5.76 -0.44
C GLU A 93 -21.13 4.95 0.02
N ASP A 94 -21.10 3.65 -0.32
CA ASP A 94 -20.05 2.73 0.07
C ASP A 94 -18.88 2.70 -0.94
N MET A 95 -19.05 3.27 -2.12
CA MET A 95 -18.01 3.26 -3.17
C MET A 95 -16.73 3.97 -2.73
N SER A 96 -16.80 4.91 -1.78
CA SER A 96 -15.63 5.53 -1.16
C SER A 96 -14.70 4.54 -0.43
N LYS A 97 -15.17 3.31 -0.17
CA LYS A 97 -14.41 2.22 0.44
C LYS A 97 -13.58 1.43 -0.57
N LEU A 98 -13.78 1.69 -1.87
CA LEU A 98 -13.09 1.02 -2.97
C LEU A 98 -12.13 1.96 -3.68
N GLU A 99 -11.05 1.41 -4.21
CA GLU A 99 -10.12 2.11 -5.10
C GLU A 99 -9.57 1.14 -6.14
N LEU A 100 -9.14 1.68 -7.29
CA LEU A 100 -8.49 0.88 -8.32
C LEU A 100 -7.18 0.30 -7.77
N ALA A 101 -6.85 -0.93 -8.15
CA ALA A 101 -5.73 -1.68 -7.59
C ALA A 101 -4.83 -2.39 -8.61
N TYR A 102 -4.74 -1.90 -9.83
CA TYR A 102 -3.70 -2.33 -10.79
C TYR A 102 -2.31 -1.96 -10.24
N ALA A 103 -2.21 -0.79 -9.62
CA ALA A 103 -1.05 -0.35 -8.86
C ALA A 103 -1.48 0.15 -7.47
N THR A 104 -0.61 -0.01 -6.48
CA THR A 104 -0.80 0.54 -5.13
C THR A 104 0.52 1.10 -4.59
N THR A 105 0.50 1.80 -3.45
CA THR A 105 1.75 2.26 -2.86
C THR A 105 2.44 1.16 -2.05
N ILE A 106 3.79 1.23 -1.97
CA ILE A 106 4.57 0.30 -1.14
C ILE A 106 4.08 0.31 0.31
N HIS A 107 3.72 1.49 0.84
CA HIS A 107 3.21 1.61 2.21
C HIS A 107 1.87 0.90 2.40
N LYS A 108 0.97 1.02 1.42
CA LYS A 108 -0.35 0.39 1.50
C LYS A 108 -0.29 -1.13 1.33
N ALA A 109 0.73 -1.61 0.63
CA ALA A 109 1.01 -3.04 0.47
C ALA A 109 1.59 -3.72 1.72
N MET A 110 1.88 -2.95 2.79
CA MET A 110 2.37 -3.53 4.04
C MET A 110 1.33 -4.47 4.64
N GLY A 111 1.76 -5.69 4.99
CA GLY A 111 0.88 -6.75 5.48
C GLY A 111 0.34 -7.68 4.39
N SER A 112 0.36 -7.25 3.11
CA SER A 112 -0.06 -8.07 1.98
C SER A 112 1.14 -8.75 1.32
N GLU A 113 0.88 -9.86 0.61
CA GLU A 113 1.90 -10.60 -0.16
C GLU A 113 1.37 -10.92 -1.55
N TYR A 114 2.28 -10.87 -2.53
CA TYR A 114 1.95 -11.10 -3.94
C TYR A 114 2.93 -12.11 -4.54
N GLU A 115 2.51 -12.86 -5.55
CA GLU A 115 3.43 -13.79 -6.22
C GLU A 115 4.56 -13.07 -6.92
N ILE A 116 4.22 -12.02 -7.67
CA ILE A 116 5.16 -11.19 -8.43
C ILE A 116 4.91 -9.74 -8.08
N VAL A 117 5.96 -9.03 -7.74
CA VAL A 117 5.95 -7.58 -7.48
C VAL A 117 6.75 -6.86 -8.54
N LEU A 118 6.18 -5.79 -9.10
CA LEU A 118 6.84 -4.88 -10.01
C LEU A 118 6.99 -3.51 -9.33
N ILE A 119 8.21 -2.97 -9.30
CA ILE A 119 8.49 -1.67 -8.68
C ILE A 119 9.12 -0.74 -9.70
N PRO A 120 8.47 0.39 -10.05
CA PRO A 120 9.07 1.42 -10.89
C PRO A 120 10.17 2.16 -10.13
N MET A 121 11.35 2.25 -10.75
CA MET A 121 12.55 2.89 -10.20
C MET A 121 12.91 4.12 -11.05
N LEU A 122 12.39 5.29 -10.67
CA LEU A 122 12.61 6.55 -11.39
C LEU A 122 13.39 7.55 -10.53
N LYS A 123 14.24 8.35 -11.15
CA LYS A 123 14.96 9.43 -10.45
C LYS A 123 14.02 10.48 -9.85
N SER A 124 12.86 10.72 -10.48
CA SER A 124 11.81 11.60 -9.94
C SER A 124 11.30 11.13 -8.57
N HIS A 125 11.49 9.87 -8.23
CA HIS A 125 11.09 9.29 -6.94
C HIS A 125 12.14 9.47 -5.81
N THR A 126 13.22 10.20 -6.05
CA THR A 126 14.40 10.31 -5.15
C THR A 126 14.04 10.62 -3.70
N ILE A 127 13.05 11.51 -3.46
CA ILE A 127 12.64 11.92 -2.11
C ILE A 127 12.14 10.74 -1.27
N MET A 128 11.47 9.78 -1.90
CA MET A 128 10.91 8.59 -1.22
C MET A 128 11.80 7.36 -1.33
N LEU A 129 12.75 7.36 -2.29
CA LEU A 129 13.63 6.23 -2.49
C LEU A 129 14.63 6.10 -1.33
N SER A 130 14.40 5.10 -0.49
CA SER A 130 15.29 4.74 0.61
C SER A 130 15.47 3.22 0.64
N ARG A 131 16.54 2.76 1.28
CA ARG A 131 16.81 1.34 1.48
C ARG A 131 15.62 0.63 2.15
N ASN A 132 15.05 1.26 3.17
CA ASN A 132 13.93 0.69 3.92
C ASN A 132 12.66 0.57 3.06
N LEU A 133 12.36 1.58 2.25
CA LEU A 133 11.20 1.53 1.35
C LEU A 133 11.38 0.44 0.29
N LEU A 134 12.57 0.39 -0.33
CA LEU A 134 12.88 -0.64 -1.32
C LEU A 134 12.79 -2.05 -0.71
N TYR A 135 13.38 -2.25 0.46
CA TYR A 135 13.28 -3.51 1.20
C TYR A 135 11.83 -3.90 1.48
N THR A 136 11.01 -2.94 1.97
CA THR A 136 9.58 -3.18 2.22
C THR A 136 8.86 -3.63 0.96
N GLY A 137 9.11 -2.99 -0.19
CA GLY A 137 8.50 -3.39 -1.46
C GLY A 137 8.95 -4.77 -1.95
N ILE A 138 10.26 -5.06 -1.87
CA ILE A 138 10.84 -6.34 -2.31
C ILE A 138 10.27 -7.50 -1.47
N THR A 139 10.16 -7.33 -0.16
CA THR A 139 9.65 -8.36 0.74
C THR A 139 8.16 -8.65 0.59
N ARG A 140 7.44 -7.92 -0.25
CA ARG A 140 6.04 -8.23 -0.60
C ARG A 140 5.93 -9.34 -1.65
N ALA A 141 7.02 -9.71 -2.31
CA ALA A 141 7.02 -10.74 -3.34
C ALA A 141 7.31 -12.12 -2.77
N LYS A 142 6.46 -13.09 -3.12
CA LYS A 142 6.67 -14.51 -2.77
C LYS A 142 7.63 -15.21 -3.73
N LYS A 143 7.55 -14.90 -5.04
CA LYS A 143 8.28 -15.63 -6.08
C LYS A 143 9.27 -14.75 -6.84
N ARG A 144 8.88 -13.53 -7.25
CA ARG A 144 9.70 -12.70 -8.13
C ARG A 144 9.49 -11.22 -7.89
N VAL A 145 10.59 -10.47 -7.93
CA VAL A 145 10.59 -9.00 -7.99
C VAL A 145 11.13 -8.56 -9.35
N ILE A 146 10.45 -7.59 -9.97
CA ILE A 146 10.85 -6.96 -11.21
C ILE A 146 11.03 -5.48 -10.93
N LEU A 147 12.24 -4.98 -11.07
CA LEU A 147 12.55 -3.55 -10.97
C LEU A 147 12.60 -2.97 -12.38
N VAL A 148 11.78 -1.96 -12.67
CA VAL A 148 11.68 -1.33 -13.99
C VAL A 148 12.06 0.13 -13.90
N GLY A 149 13.03 0.55 -14.70
CA GLY A 149 13.40 1.96 -14.77
C GLY A 149 14.90 2.20 -14.78
N GLN A 150 15.38 3.17 -14.02
CA GLN A 150 16.73 3.71 -14.08
C GLN A 150 17.63 3.06 -13.03
N LYS A 151 18.76 2.47 -13.46
CA LYS A 151 19.78 1.91 -12.55
C LYS A 151 20.24 2.94 -11.49
N ALA A 152 20.39 4.20 -11.89
CA ALA A 152 20.78 5.26 -10.96
C ALA A 152 19.78 5.45 -9.80
N ALA A 153 18.46 5.33 -10.06
CA ALA A 153 17.45 5.39 -9.02
C ALA A 153 17.57 4.22 -8.02
N LEU A 154 17.88 3.02 -8.52
CA LEU A 154 18.15 1.86 -7.67
C LEU A 154 19.38 2.08 -6.78
N PHE A 155 20.49 2.55 -7.36
CA PHE A 155 21.70 2.87 -6.59
C PHE A 155 21.43 3.92 -5.52
N MET A 156 20.68 4.98 -5.85
CA MET A 156 20.27 5.99 -4.87
C MET A 156 19.45 5.38 -3.74
N ALA A 157 18.48 4.53 -4.05
CA ALA A 157 17.65 3.86 -3.05
C ALA A 157 18.51 3.00 -2.09
N ILE A 158 19.44 2.22 -2.62
CA ILE A 158 20.32 1.33 -1.83
C ILE A 158 21.23 2.14 -0.88
N HIS A 159 21.76 3.27 -1.33
CA HIS A 159 22.68 4.09 -0.56
C HIS A 159 21.99 5.09 0.36
N CYS A 160 20.70 5.41 0.10
CA CYS A 160 19.92 6.29 0.96
C CYS A 160 19.50 5.56 2.24
N ASN A 161 20.27 5.78 3.31
CA ASN A 161 19.99 5.21 4.63
C ASN A 161 19.50 6.30 5.60
N ASN A 162 18.56 7.14 5.16
CA ASN A 162 17.93 8.15 6.00
C ASN A 162 17.03 7.45 7.04
N VAL A 163 17.67 6.86 8.05
CA VAL A 163 16.95 6.48 9.27
C VAL A 163 16.63 7.80 9.96
N THR A 164 15.38 8.22 9.85
CA THR A 164 14.89 9.34 10.67
C THR A 164 15.17 8.96 12.12
N LYS A 165 16.13 9.64 12.76
CA LYS A 165 16.37 9.46 14.20
C LYS A 165 15.04 9.73 14.88
N ARG A 166 14.43 8.70 15.41
CA ARG A 166 13.21 8.88 16.18
C ARG A 166 13.57 9.68 17.41
N ASN A 167 13.09 10.91 17.51
CA ASN A 167 13.20 11.75 18.71
C ASN A 167 12.27 11.22 19.82
N THR A 168 12.26 9.93 20.04
CA THR A 168 11.59 9.34 21.19
C THR A 168 12.62 9.26 22.29
N LEU A 169 12.38 9.90 23.40
CA LEU A 169 13.16 9.75 24.63
C LEU A 169 12.95 8.36 25.27
N LEU A 170 12.50 7.36 24.47
CA LEU A 170 12.14 6.04 25.00
C LEU A 170 13.32 5.34 25.67
N GLY A 171 14.50 5.39 25.06
CA GLY A 171 15.72 4.82 25.65
C GLY A 171 16.08 5.46 26.98
N GLU A 172 16.03 6.79 27.04
CA GLU A 172 16.28 7.54 28.28
C GLU A 172 15.23 7.24 29.37
N ARG A 173 13.96 7.20 28.96
CA ARG A 173 12.85 6.84 29.87
C ARG A 173 12.98 5.43 30.42
N ILE A 174 13.33 4.46 29.59
CA ILE A 174 13.58 3.07 30.03
C ILE A 174 14.74 3.05 31.05
N CYS A 175 15.85 3.74 30.76
CA CYS A 175 16.98 3.83 31.65
C CYS A 175 16.58 4.45 33.00
N LEU A 176 15.83 5.55 32.99
CA LEU A 176 15.37 6.23 34.23
C LEU A 176 14.43 5.32 35.04
N CYS A 177 13.48 4.68 34.42
CA CYS A 177 12.57 3.72 35.09
C CYS A 177 13.34 2.54 35.66
N TYR A 178 14.29 1.98 34.91
CA TYR A 178 15.12 0.87 35.38
C TYR A 178 15.98 1.28 36.62
N LYS A 179 16.65 2.45 36.55
CA LYS A 179 17.43 2.99 37.69
C LYS A 179 16.57 3.17 38.92
N ALA A 180 15.34 3.70 38.78
CA ALA A 180 14.41 3.89 39.90
C ALA A 180 13.98 2.54 40.51
N LEU A 181 13.60 1.55 39.67
CA LEU A 181 13.22 0.22 40.12
C LEU A 181 14.37 -0.55 40.74
N ALA A 182 15.58 -0.50 40.17
CA ALA A 182 16.77 -1.12 40.71
C ALA A 182 17.10 -0.58 42.09
N LYS A 183 17.02 0.75 42.26
CA LYS A 183 17.25 1.41 43.57
C LYS A 183 16.24 0.95 44.62
N SER A 184 14.96 0.85 44.26
CA SER A 184 13.90 0.39 45.18
C SER A 184 14.02 -1.10 45.55
N ALA A 185 14.54 -1.93 44.63
CA ALA A 185 14.70 -3.36 44.80
C ALA A 185 16.10 -3.77 45.35
N GLY A 186 17.01 -2.82 45.56
CA GLY A 186 18.39 -3.11 46.00
C GLY A 186 19.23 -3.87 44.96
N ILE A 187 18.86 -3.78 43.66
CA ILE A 187 19.55 -4.48 42.57
C ILE A 187 20.63 -3.55 41.98
N PRO A 188 21.87 -4.04 41.75
CA PRO A 188 22.92 -3.22 41.14
C PRO A 188 22.54 -2.81 39.71
N VAL A 189 22.74 -1.53 39.36
CA VAL A 189 22.54 -1.01 38.01
C VAL A 189 23.72 -1.45 37.12
N PRO A 190 23.48 -2.04 35.93
CA PRO A 190 24.57 -2.37 35.04
C PRO A 190 25.37 -1.15 34.59
N VAL A 191 26.70 -1.26 34.55
CA VAL A 191 27.63 -0.17 34.17
C VAL A 191 27.28 0.48 32.84
N ALA A 192 26.80 -0.29 31.88
CA ALA A 192 26.37 0.22 30.57
C ALA A 192 25.18 1.19 30.63
N LEU A 193 24.47 1.29 31.75
CA LEU A 193 23.35 2.22 31.97
C LEU A 193 23.75 3.40 32.90
N GLU A 194 24.95 3.41 33.46
CA GLU A 194 25.42 4.48 34.32
C GLU A 194 25.95 5.69 33.54
N GLU A 195 26.46 5.45 32.30
CA GLU A 195 27.11 6.47 31.47
C GLU A 195 26.18 7.15 30.45
N LYS A 196 24.86 7.01 30.56
CA LYS A 196 23.89 7.66 29.66
C LYS A 196 22.92 8.55 30.38
#